data_0265f9021377ed63d0fd6537b558abf4
#
_entry.id   0265f9021377ed63d0fd6537b558abf4
#
_cell.length_a   1.000
_cell.length_b   1.000
_cell.length_c   1.000
_cell.angle_alpha   90.00
_cell.angle_beta   90.00
_cell.angle_gamma   90.00
#
_symmetry.space_group_name_H-M   'P 1'
#
loop_
_entity.id
_entity.type
_entity.pdbx_description
1 polymer ?
#
loop_
_entity_poly.entity_id
_entity_poly.type
_entity_poly.pdbx_seq_one_letter_code
_entity_poly.pdbx_strand_id
1 'polypeptide(L)'
;MDNDFFGDDELAQLRAHGIALFARRVIFDARPPMDEAQVAALQAQCAGPLPPELLSLWRLTAGGRIDYDLHLHMNGNEESVVWSELFYNGGDGPRDLQGWIEHERQGAQEAAADSGEAWDGKLTLLPFGGFEDCDRVYAVVEPGPDYGHVLAWKQGLPAPWAHEMHEDGMTTVAHDLCAAFEALQLDEDPLAPAGDYFTGQALLEYLDQRHQEHGLSLELMDRLIAFYRRAMVDWRTPLAAGTLAQDAPLARVALRHAIATDDAELVARLAAAEVTLDGPLLGSAIATDLALSHGAHQAAQALVQAGAPVAHDALDYIDSAVSPELVGLLLARGAEPSATAIAECVACGAPAAARLIAEAYGRSHDDLAGRYAAARDGMLAELESALVEVHAGRLTHYLGPAGLAKRVDHLQSFSL
;
A
#
# COMPACT_ATOMS: atom_id res chain seq x y z
N MET A 1 -23.15 -16.41 6.56
CA MET A 1 -22.22 -16.62 7.69
C MET A 1 -21.52 -17.96 7.44
N ASP A 2 -20.27 -17.92 6.95
CA ASP A 2 -19.52 -19.15 6.67
C ASP A 2 -18.85 -19.67 7.94
N ASN A 3 -19.63 -20.28 8.82
CA ASN A 3 -19.10 -20.99 9.99
C ASN A 3 -18.59 -22.42 9.68
N ASP A 4 -18.52 -22.79 8.38
CA ASP A 4 -18.16 -24.16 8.00
C ASP A 4 -16.68 -24.50 8.21
N PHE A 5 -15.83 -23.48 8.43
CA PHE A 5 -14.38 -23.70 8.59
C PHE A 5 -13.94 -23.88 10.05
N PHE A 6 -14.57 -23.18 10.98
CA PHE A 6 -14.30 -23.26 12.42
C PHE A 6 -15.56 -23.65 13.18
N GLY A 7 -15.39 -24.53 14.18
CA GLY A 7 -16.45 -24.82 15.15
C GLY A 7 -16.60 -23.71 16.19
N ASP A 8 -17.75 -23.71 16.91
CA ASP A 8 -18.06 -22.69 17.93
C ASP A 8 -16.99 -22.59 19.02
N ASP A 9 -16.44 -23.72 19.46
CA ASP A 9 -15.37 -23.79 20.47
C ASP A 9 -14.07 -23.14 19.96
N GLU A 10 -13.73 -23.34 18.69
CA GLU A 10 -12.55 -22.76 18.06
C GLU A 10 -12.73 -21.24 17.88
N LEU A 11 -13.92 -20.80 17.46
CA LEU A 11 -14.24 -19.37 17.39
C LEU A 11 -14.17 -18.71 18.77
N ALA A 12 -14.60 -19.41 19.83
CA ALA A 12 -14.48 -18.92 21.19
C ALA A 12 -13.01 -18.81 21.63
N GLN A 13 -12.17 -19.79 21.27
CA GLN A 13 -10.74 -19.75 21.52
C GLN A 13 -10.07 -18.60 20.75
N LEU A 14 -10.34 -18.45 19.46
CA LEU A 14 -9.80 -17.33 18.66
C LEU A 14 -10.15 -15.99 19.30
N ARG A 15 -11.41 -15.79 19.71
CA ARG A 15 -11.84 -14.56 20.41
C ARG A 15 -11.10 -14.33 21.71
N ALA A 16 -10.84 -15.38 22.49
CA ALA A 16 -10.05 -15.27 23.73
C ALA A 16 -8.61 -14.80 23.47
N HIS A 17 -8.10 -15.01 22.26
CA HIS A 17 -6.78 -14.55 21.81
C HIS A 17 -6.86 -13.22 21.01
N GLY A 18 -8.00 -12.52 21.01
CA GLY A 18 -8.15 -11.25 20.28
C GLY A 18 -8.24 -11.44 18.76
N ILE A 19 -8.81 -12.55 18.31
CA ILE A 19 -8.99 -12.83 16.87
C ILE A 19 -10.48 -12.99 16.60
N ALA A 20 -11.01 -12.22 15.64
CA ALA A 20 -12.38 -12.31 15.18
C ALA A 20 -12.43 -12.61 13.67
N LEU A 21 -13.55 -13.17 13.22
CA LEU A 21 -13.79 -13.46 11.80
C LEU A 21 -15.04 -12.73 11.35
N PHE A 22 -14.93 -11.93 10.29
CA PHE A 22 -16.05 -11.20 9.69
C PHE A 22 -15.97 -11.31 8.16
N ALA A 23 -17.08 -11.65 7.51
CA ALA A 23 -17.18 -11.75 6.05
C ALA A 23 -15.96 -12.44 5.40
N ARG A 24 -15.59 -13.63 5.93
CA ARG A 24 -14.45 -14.46 5.47
C ARG A 24 -13.07 -13.81 5.60
N ARG A 25 -12.93 -12.78 6.44
CA ARG A 25 -11.64 -12.16 6.74
C ARG A 25 -11.32 -12.25 8.23
N VAL A 26 -10.04 -12.25 8.52
CA VAL A 26 -9.49 -12.29 9.89
C VAL A 26 -9.31 -10.86 10.37
N ILE A 27 -9.80 -10.59 11.57
CA ILE A 27 -9.53 -9.35 12.32
C ILE A 27 -8.70 -9.77 13.53
N PHE A 28 -7.50 -9.27 13.64
CA PHE A 28 -6.62 -9.53 14.79
C PHE A 28 -6.48 -8.29 15.67
N ASP A 29 -6.01 -8.46 16.89
CA ASP A 29 -6.08 -7.44 17.96
C ASP A 29 -7.53 -6.95 18.17
N ALA A 30 -8.50 -7.86 17.98
CA ALA A 30 -9.92 -7.58 18.06
C ALA A 30 -10.31 -7.09 19.45
N ARG A 31 -11.02 -5.97 19.50
CA ARG A 31 -11.47 -5.31 20.73
C ARG A 31 -12.81 -5.91 21.22
N PRO A 32 -13.17 -5.72 22.49
CA PRO A 32 -14.51 -6.11 22.94
C PRO A 32 -15.61 -5.50 22.08
N PRO A 33 -16.76 -6.15 21.92
CA PRO A 33 -17.91 -5.58 21.21
C PRO A 33 -18.35 -4.23 21.78
N MET A 34 -18.95 -3.39 20.94
CA MET A 34 -19.61 -2.16 21.42
C MET A 34 -20.88 -2.53 22.20
N ASP A 35 -21.10 -1.81 23.30
CA ASP A 35 -22.37 -1.88 24.01
C ASP A 35 -23.47 -1.04 23.33
N GLU A 36 -24.72 -1.26 23.76
CA GLU A 36 -25.88 -0.55 23.17
C GLU A 36 -25.82 0.98 23.38
N ALA A 37 -25.20 1.46 24.46
CA ALA A 37 -25.07 2.88 24.73
C ALA A 37 -24.05 3.54 23.79
N GLN A 38 -22.93 2.86 23.51
CA GLN A 38 -21.95 3.30 22.54
C GLN A 38 -22.54 3.35 21.13
N VAL A 39 -23.27 2.31 20.71
CA VAL A 39 -23.94 2.27 19.40
C VAL A 39 -24.98 3.40 19.30
N ALA A 40 -25.80 3.62 20.34
CA ALA A 40 -26.80 4.68 20.36
C ALA A 40 -26.16 6.08 20.29
N ALA A 41 -25.01 6.28 20.94
CA ALA A 41 -24.26 7.53 20.90
C ALA A 41 -23.71 7.83 19.50
N LEU A 42 -23.20 6.81 18.79
CA LEU A 42 -22.77 6.93 17.39
C LEU A 42 -23.96 7.20 16.44
N GLN A 43 -25.04 6.44 16.61
CA GLN A 43 -26.26 6.62 15.84
C GLN A 43 -26.81 8.06 15.96
N ALA A 44 -26.72 8.67 17.14
CA ALA A 44 -27.18 10.03 17.35
C ALA A 44 -26.37 11.10 16.59
N GLN A 45 -25.18 10.77 16.09
CA GLN A 45 -24.31 11.67 15.33
C GLN A 45 -24.52 11.55 13.80
N CYS A 46 -25.22 10.51 13.34
CA CYS A 46 -25.43 10.20 11.93
C CYS A 46 -26.72 10.82 11.38
N ALA A 47 -26.74 11.13 10.09
CA ALA A 47 -27.89 11.64 9.37
C ALA A 47 -29.02 10.60 9.22
N GLY A 48 -28.67 9.32 9.25
CA GLY A 48 -29.62 8.21 9.14
C GLY A 48 -29.25 7.03 10.04
N PRO A 49 -29.92 5.89 9.89
CA PRO A 49 -29.63 4.70 10.68
C PRO A 49 -28.25 4.12 10.35
N LEU A 50 -27.63 3.47 11.33
CA LEU A 50 -26.39 2.72 11.09
C LEU A 50 -26.68 1.48 10.23
N PRO A 51 -25.86 1.16 9.21
CA PRO A 51 -26.02 -0.04 8.38
C PRO A 51 -26.01 -1.33 9.23
N PRO A 52 -26.90 -2.31 8.91
CA PRO A 52 -27.00 -3.55 9.68
C PRO A 52 -25.69 -4.36 9.74
N GLU A 53 -24.92 -4.33 8.66
CA GLU A 53 -23.64 -5.03 8.56
C GLU A 53 -22.59 -4.40 9.49
N LEU A 54 -22.56 -3.06 9.60
CA LEU A 54 -21.71 -2.33 10.52
C LEU A 54 -22.09 -2.63 11.99
N LEU A 55 -23.39 -2.68 12.29
CA LEU A 55 -23.87 -3.12 13.60
C LEU A 55 -23.47 -4.57 13.89
N SER A 56 -23.47 -5.44 12.89
CA SER A 56 -23.04 -6.83 13.02
C SER A 56 -21.56 -6.93 13.31
N LEU A 57 -20.72 -6.13 12.64
CA LEU A 57 -19.30 -6.02 12.93
C LEU A 57 -19.05 -5.55 14.37
N TRP A 58 -19.70 -4.47 14.80
CA TRP A 58 -19.51 -3.91 16.13
C TRP A 58 -20.04 -4.76 17.28
N ARG A 59 -21.01 -5.65 17.02
CA ARG A 59 -21.41 -6.71 17.96
C ARG A 59 -20.40 -7.83 18.05
N LEU A 60 -19.53 -7.99 17.06
CA LEU A 60 -18.44 -8.96 17.05
C LEU A 60 -17.17 -8.37 17.67
N THR A 61 -16.78 -7.19 17.23
CA THR A 61 -15.61 -6.41 17.69
C THR A 61 -15.83 -4.92 17.49
N ALA A 62 -15.48 -4.11 18.47
CA ALA A 62 -15.52 -2.65 18.35
C ALA A 62 -14.42 -2.10 17.44
N GLY A 63 -13.32 -2.85 17.27
CA GLY A 63 -12.15 -2.46 16.50
C GLY A 63 -11.17 -3.60 16.38
N GLY A 64 -10.03 -3.35 15.75
CA GLY A 64 -9.00 -4.36 15.53
C GLY A 64 -8.14 -3.99 14.34
N ARG A 65 -7.29 -4.94 13.92
CA ARG A 65 -6.41 -4.78 12.77
C ARG A 65 -6.81 -5.80 11.70
N ILE A 66 -6.66 -5.37 10.46
CA ILE A 66 -6.81 -6.22 9.27
C ILE A 66 -5.56 -6.05 8.42
N ASP A 67 -5.06 -7.14 7.86
CA ASP A 67 -3.79 -7.13 7.12
C ASP A 67 -4.01 -7.79 5.77
N TYR A 68 -4.54 -6.98 4.85
CA TYR A 68 -4.91 -7.38 3.48
C TYR A 68 -4.60 -6.23 2.52
N ASP A 69 -4.50 -6.56 1.24
CA ASP A 69 -4.44 -5.61 0.15
C ASP A 69 -5.85 -5.17 -0.27
N LEU A 70 -5.99 -3.89 -0.61
CA LEU A 70 -7.17 -3.34 -1.24
C LEU A 70 -6.74 -2.47 -2.42
N HIS A 71 -7.15 -2.86 -3.62
CA HIS A 71 -6.89 -2.11 -4.85
C HIS A 71 -8.19 -1.54 -5.39
N LEU A 72 -8.21 -0.25 -5.64
CA LEU A 72 -9.38 0.47 -6.12
C LEU A 72 -9.03 1.35 -7.31
N HIS A 73 -9.99 1.54 -8.20
CA HIS A 73 -9.81 2.49 -9.28
C HIS A 73 -10.21 3.88 -8.79
N MET A 74 -9.23 4.77 -8.66
CA MET A 74 -9.38 6.14 -8.16
C MET A 74 -8.65 7.11 -9.07
N ASN A 75 -9.26 8.24 -9.39
CA ASN A 75 -8.65 9.30 -10.19
C ASN A 75 -8.00 8.79 -11.50
N GLY A 76 -8.67 7.84 -12.17
CA GLY A 76 -8.21 7.27 -13.44
C GLY A 76 -7.10 6.21 -13.32
N ASN A 77 -6.63 5.89 -12.11
CA ASN A 77 -5.57 4.93 -11.85
C ASN A 77 -6.03 3.82 -10.90
N GLU A 78 -5.31 2.70 -10.91
CA GLU A 78 -5.42 1.70 -9.85
C GLU A 78 -4.55 2.15 -8.67
N GLU A 79 -5.20 2.35 -7.52
CA GLU A 79 -4.56 2.78 -6.29
C GLU A 79 -4.62 1.68 -5.24
N SER A 80 -3.54 1.53 -4.48
CA SER A 80 -3.56 0.76 -3.24
C SER A 80 -4.10 1.66 -2.13
N VAL A 81 -5.14 1.18 -1.46
CA VAL A 81 -5.71 1.83 -0.28
C VAL A 81 -5.34 1.02 0.95
N VAL A 82 -4.74 1.68 1.92
CA VAL A 82 -4.33 1.03 3.16
C VAL A 82 -5.49 1.04 4.15
N TRP A 83 -6.17 -0.10 4.26
CA TRP A 83 -7.20 -0.32 5.25
C TRP A 83 -6.73 -1.39 6.24
N SER A 84 -5.87 -1.00 7.17
CA SER A 84 -5.26 -1.91 8.13
C SER A 84 -5.88 -1.85 9.52
N GLU A 85 -6.73 -0.86 9.79
CA GLU A 85 -7.30 -0.64 11.11
C GLU A 85 -8.80 -0.39 11.08
N LEU A 86 -9.49 -0.96 12.06
CA LEU A 86 -10.86 -0.60 12.43
C LEU A 86 -10.79 0.34 13.62
N PHE A 87 -11.35 1.53 13.50
CA PHE A 87 -11.35 2.55 14.55
C PHE A 87 -12.29 2.19 15.69
N TYR A 88 -11.92 2.49 16.92
CA TYR A 88 -12.71 2.15 18.10
C TYR A 88 -12.69 3.26 19.17
N ASN A 89 -13.71 3.25 20.03
CA ASN A 89 -13.82 4.23 21.10
C ASN A 89 -12.73 4.02 22.15
N GLY A 90 -11.99 5.09 22.49
CA GLY A 90 -10.87 5.04 23.40
C GLY A 90 -9.60 4.44 22.79
N GLY A 91 -9.50 4.46 21.47
CA GLY A 91 -8.26 4.18 20.75
C GLY A 91 -7.22 5.26 20.98
N ASP A 92 -5.95 4.90 20.83
CA ASP A 92 -4.86 5.86 20.92
C ASP A 92 -4.60 6.50 19.54
N GLY A 93 -4.50 7.84 19.52
CA GLY A 93 -4.12 8.60 18.32
C GLY A 93 -5.02 8.28 17.11
N PRO A 94 -4.43 7.85 15.98
CA PRO A 94 -5.17 7.65 14.73
C PRO A 94 -6.17 6.48 14.76
N ARG A 95 -6.26 5.71 15.87
CA ARG A 95 -7.25 4.63 16.04
C ARG A 95 -8.51 5.08 16.77
N ASP A 96 -8.55 6.32 17.28
CA ASP A 96 -9.69 6.81 18.03
C ASP A 96 -10.87 7.17 17.11
N LEU A 97 -11.93 6.36 17.16
CA LEU A 97 -13.15 6.57 16.40
C LEU A 97 -13.80 7.93 16.69
N GLN A 98 -13.82 8.37 17.95
CA GLN A 98 -14.40 9.66 18.30
C GLN A 98 -13.55 10.83 17.82
N GLY A 99 -12.24 10.69 17.83
CA GLY A 99 -11.31 11.66 17.26
C GLY A 99 -11.55 11.84 15.76
N TRP A 100 -11.72 10.74 15.01
CA TRP A 100 -12.05 10.82 13.58
C TRP A 100 -13.43 11.42 13.33
N ILE A 101 -14.44 11.04 14.09
CA ILE A 101 -15.78 11.63 13.98
C ILE A 101 -15.76 13.13 14.21
N GLU A 102 -15.01 13.60 15.23
CA GLU A 102 -14.89 15.03 15.49
C GLU A 102 -14.12 15.75 14.40
N HIS A 103 -13.06 15.12 13.84
CA HIS A 103 -12.32 15.65 12.71
C HIS A 103 -13.24 15.85 11.48
N GLU A 104 -14.03 14.83 11.12
CA GLU A 104 -14.98 14.93 10.00
C GLU A 104 -16.07 15.97 10.25
N ARG A 105 -16.56 16.08 11.47
CA ARG A 105 -17.54 17.10 11.84
C ARG A 105 -17.00 18.52 11.74
N GLN A 106 -15.77 18.73 12.21
CA GLN A 106 -15.12 20.03 12.08
C GLN A 106 -14.91 20.40 10.61
N GLY A 107 -14.40 19.49 9.79
CA GLY A 107 -14.22 19.71 8.37
C GLY A 107 -15.53 20.02 7.63
N ALA A 108 -16.60 19.26 7.91
CA ALA A 108 -17.92 19.53 7.35
C ALA A 108 -18.48 20.90 7.78
N GLN A 109 -18.28 21.29 9.02
CA GLN A 109 -18.69 22.60 9.52
C GLN A 109 -17.93 23.75 8.85
N GLU A 110 -16.61 23.59 8.66
CA GLU A 110 -15.76 24.58 7.97
C GLU A 110 -16.18 24.71 6.50
N ALA A 111 -16.37 23.59 5.78
CA ALA A 111 -16.83 23.58 4.40
C ALA A 111 -18.22 24.24 4.24
N ALA A 112 -19.15 23.97 5.13
CA ALA A 112 -20.48 24.60 5.17
C ALA A 112 -20.37 26.12 5.37
N ALA A 113 -19.50 26.57 6.30
CA ALA A 113 -19.28 27.97 6.55
C ALA A 113 -18.69 28.70 5.32
N ASP A 114 -17.75 28.06 4.62
CA ASP A 114 -17.10 28.63 3.43
C ASP A 114 -18.06 28.70 2.24
N SER A 115 -18.94 27.71 2.06
CA SER A 115 -19.98 27.72 1.02
C SER A 115 -21.19 28.62 1.35
N GLY A 116 -21.33 29.02 2.62
CA GLY A 116 -22.49 29.77 3.12
C GLY A 116 -23.75 28.89 3.28
N GLU A 117 -23.60 27.59 3.33
CA GLU A 117 -24.66 26.63 3.55
C GLU A 117 -24.86 26.29 5.04
N ALA A 118 -26.07 25.84 5.41
CA ALA A 118 -26.34 25.40 6.75
C ALA A 118 -26.13 23.89 6.86
N TRP A 119 -25.25 23.47 7.76
CA TRP A 119 -25.08 22.07 8.11
C TRP A 119 -25.83 21.73 9.41
N ASP A 120 -26.54 20.62 9.45
CA ASP A 120 -27.36 20.20 10.59
C ASP A 120 -26.57 19.51 11.71
N GLY A 121 -25.25 19.36 11.54
CA GLY A 121 -24.35 18.72 12.51
C GLY A 121 -24.37 17.20 12.49
N LYS A 122 -24.96 16.59 11.44
CA LYS A 122 -25.04 15.14 11.26
C LYS A 122 -24.09 14.69 10.20
N LEU A 123 -23.45 13.54 10.45
CA LEU A 123 -22.58 12.89 9.47
C LEU A 123 -23.40 12.12 8.44
N THR A 124 -23.13 12.31 7.18
CA THR A 124 -23.63 11.50 6.06
C THR A 124 -22.70 10.32 5.78
N LEU A 125 -21.41 10.48 6.09
CA LEU A 125 -20.35 9.48 5.98
C LEU A 125 -19.77 9.25 7.38
N LEU A 126 -19.76 7.99 7.82
CA LEU A 126 -19.20 7.61 9.12
C LEU A 126 -17.84 6.95 8.93
N PRO A 127 -16.73 7.55 9.38
CA PRO A 127 -15.42 6.92 9.34
C PRO A 127 -15.39 5.74 10.31
N PHE A 128 -14.94 4.58 9.89
CA PHE A 128 -14.86 3.41 10.76
C PHE A 128 -13.57 2.59 10.60
N GLY A 129 -12.70 2.97 9.67
CA GLY A 129 -11.42 2.31 9.45
C GLY A 129 -10.52 3.11 8.53
N GLY A 130 -9.28 2.62 8.36
CA GLY A 130 -8.26 3.24 7.52
C GLY A 130 -6.86 2.93 8.01
N PHE A 131 -5.94 3.85 7.78
CA PHE A 131 -4.58 3.78 8.27
C PHE A 131 -4.05 5.18 8.59
N GLU A 132 -3.75 5.44 9.85
CA GLU A 132 -3.20 6.72 10.33
C GLU A 132 -3.94 7.93 9.71
N ASP A 133 -3.19 8.91 9.22
CA ASP A 133 -3.73 10.08 8.51
C ASP A 133 -3.77 9.88 6.98
N CYS A 134 -3.39 8.69 6.49
CA CYS A 134 -3.16 8.44 5.07
C CYS A 134 -4.43 8.07 4.31
N ASP A 135 -5.16 7.06 4.79
CA ASP A 135 -6.32 6.52 4.09
C ASP A 135 -7.48 6.31 5.05
N ARG A 136 -8.70 6.51 4.58
CA ARG A 136 -9.92 6.35 5.39
C ARG A 136 -10.98 5.56 4.67
N VAL A 137 -11.74 4.80 5.44
CA VAL A 137 -12.88 4.02 4.97
C VAL A 137 -14.13 4.46 5.72
N TYR A 138 -15.18 4.72 4.96
CA TYR A 138 -16.43 5.26 5.44
C TYR A 138 -17.61 4.34 5.12
N ALA A 139 -18.61 4.35 6.01
CA ALA A 139 -19.94 3.82 5.70
C ALA A 139 -20.87 4.99 5.38
N VAL A 140 -21.63 4.90 4.29
CA VAL A 140 -22.70 5.85 3.97
C VAL A 140 -23.85 5.61 4.93
N VAL A 141 -24.15 6.61 5.76
CA VAL A 141 -25.22 6.58 6.78
C VAL A 141 -26.36 7.53 6.46
N GLU A 142 -26.29 8.24 5.35
CA GLU A 142 -27.39 9.05 4.84
C GLU A 142 -28.43 8.15 4.15
N PRO A 143 -29.74 8.33 4.44
CA PRO A 143 -30.79 7.62 3.71
C PRO A 143 -30.83 7.99 2.23
N GLY A 144 -30.69 7.00 1.36
CA GLY A 144 -30.64 7.23 -0.09
C GLY A 144 -30.27 5.96 -0.85
N PRO A 145 -29.99 6.07 -2.15
CA PRO A 145 -29.62 4.92 -2.99
C PRO A 145 -28.30 4.29 -2.57
N ASP A 146 -27.38 5.08 -2.00
CA ASP A 146 -26.05 4.64 -1.61
C ASP A 146 -25.94 4.29 -0.12
N TYR A 147 -27.08 4.30 0.61
CA TYR A 147 -27.08 3.92 2.02
C TYR A 147 -26.50 2.52 2.25
N GLY A 148 -25.53 2.45 3.15
CA GLY A 148 -24.79 1.22 3.49
C GLY A 148 -23.58 0.95 2.59
N HIS A 149 -23.39 1.73 1.52
CA HIS A 149 -22.16 1.62 0.73
C HIS A 149 -20.93 1.89 1.58
N VAL A 150 -19.84 1.25 1.24
CA VAL A 150 -18.51 1.48 1.82
C VAL A 150 -17.68 2.26 0.80
N LEU A 151 -17.16 3.40 1.23
CA LEU A 151 -16.33 4.28 0.42
C LEU A 151 -14.91 4.33 0.98
N ALA A 152 -13.93 4.55 0.12
CA ALA A 152 -12.56 4.80 0.52
C ALA A 152 -12.09 6.17 0.04
N TRP A 153 -11.31 6.83 0.88
CA TRP A 153 -10.58 8.05 0.59
C TRP A 153 -9.09 7.81 0.79
N LYS A 154 -8.27 8.43 -0.07
CA LYS A 154 -6.82 8.33 -0.02
C LYS A 154 -6.19 9.70 0.20
N GLN A 155 -5.11 9.76 0.98
CA GLN A 155 -4.34 10.99 1.21
C GLN A 155 -3.88 11.63 -0.11
N GLY A 156 -3.95 12.96 -0.16
CA GLY A 156 -3.61 13.75 -1.34
C GLY A 156 -4.77 14.02 -2.29
N LEU A 157 -5.92 13.37 -2.08
CA LEU A 157 -7.16 13.65 -2.78
C LEU A 157 -7.99 14.71 -2.03
N PRO A 158 -8.96 15.38 -2.71
CA PRO A 158 -9.86 16.33 -2.05
C PRO A 158 -10.57 15.72 -0.85
N ALA A 159 -10.72 16.50 0.22
CA ALA A 159 -11.31 16.03 1.46
C ALA A 159 -12.79 15.63 1.29
N PRO A 160 -13.26 14.54 1.95
CA PRO A 160 -14.59 13.99 1.77
C PRO A 160 -15.72 14.88 2.32
N TRP A 161 -15.42 15.80 3.22
CA TRP A 161 -16.41 16.75 3.81
C TRP A 161 -16.69 17.98 2.93
N ALA A 162 -15.98 18.18 1.84
CA ALA A 162 -16.45 19.10 0.84
C ALA A 162 -17.82 18.59 0.37
N HIS A 163 -18.88 19.37 0.51
CA HIS A 163 -20.30 18.97 0.32
C HIS A 163 -20.63 18.27 -1.00
N GLU A 164 -19.74 18.35 -1.95
CA GLU A 164 -19.76 17.56 -3.16
C GLU A 164 -18.73 16.44 -3.00
N MET A 165 -19.18 15.19 -3.04
CA MET A 165 -18.31 14.06 -3.28
C MET A 165 -17.54 14.35 -4.56
N HIS A 166 -16.27 14.71 -4.44
CA HIS A 166 -15.42 14.82 -5.60
C HIS A 166 -15.21 13.41 -6.13
N GLU A 167 -15.70 13.13 -7.34
CA GLU A 167 -15.49 11.84 -8.00
C GLU A 167 -14.01 11.42 -8.00
N ASP A 168 -13.11 12.42 -7.95
CA ASP A 168 -11.66 12.24 -7.91
C ASP A 168 -11.10 11.99 -6.50
N GLY A 169 -11.88 12.17 -5.44
CA GLY A 169 -11.41 12.10 -4.04
C GLY A 169 -11.80 10.83 -3.30
N MET A 170 -12.91 10.23 -3.70
CA MET A 170 -13.46 9.04 -3.06
C MET A 170 -13.95 8.04 -4.11
N THR A 171 -13.84 6.76 -3.78
CA THR A 171 -14.43 5.71 -4.62
C THR A 171 -15.21 4.71 -3.77
N THR A 172 -16.17 4.05 -4.39
CA THR A 172 -16.93 2.98 -3.75
C THR A 172 -16.08 1.72 -3.71
N VAL A 173 -15.85 1.21 -2.49
CA VAL A 173 -15.25 -0.11 -2.27
C VAL A 173 -16.28 -1.19 -2.60
N ALA A 174 -17.48 -1.06 -2.03
CA ALA A 174 -18.57 -2.00 -2.24
C ALA A 174 -19.92 -1.39 -1.81
N HIS A 175 -21.01 -2.07 -2.20
CA HIS A 175 -22.39 -1.67 -1.87
C HIS A 175 -22.86 -2.07 -0.47
N ASP A 176 -22.06 -2.86 0.25
CA ASP A 176 -22.23 -3.15 1.68
C ASP A 176 -20.91 -3.54 2.33
N LEU A 177 -20.89 -3.62 3.67
CA LEU A 177 -19.69 -3.91 4.43
C LEU A 177 -19.19 -5.35 4.25
N CYS A 178 -20.08 -6.31 4.06
CA CYS A 178 -19.66 -7.70 3.84
C CYS A 178 -18.93 -7.82 2.50
N ALA A 179 -19.47 -7.22 1.45
CA ALA A 179 -18.83 -7.17 0.14
C ALA A 179 -17.51 -6.37 0.17
N ALA A 180 -17.42 -5.31 0.99
CA ALA A 180 -16.18 -4.56 1.17
C ALA A 180 -15.08 -5.42 1.82
N PHE A 181 -15.44 -6.21 2.84
CA PHE A 181 -14.49 -7.17 3.42
C PHE A 181 -14.12 -8.27 2.42
N GLU A 182 -15.04 -8.74 1.60
CA GLU A 182 -14.74 -9.74 0.55
C GLU A 182 -13.82 -9.19 -0.56
N ALA A 183 -13.80 -7.87 -0.78
CA ALA A 183 -12.88 -7.21 -1.70
C ALA A 183 -11.43 -7.16 -1.19
N LEU A 184 -11.23 -7.29 0.12
CA LEU A 184 -9.89 -7.41 0.69
C LEU A 184 -9.24 -8.72 0.23
N GLN A 185 -7.99 -8.66 -0.23
CA GLN A 185 -7.29 -9.79 -0.84
C GLN A 185 -5.85 -9.90 -0.33
N LEU A 186 -5.17 -10.95 -0.74
CA LEU A 186 -3.73 -11.11 -0.55
C LEU A 186 -3.09 -11.25 -1.92
N ASP A 187 -2.28 -10.28 -2.29
CA ASP A 187 -1.49 -10.34 -3.51
C ASP A 187 -0.33 -11.34 -3.36
N GLU A 188 0.19 -11.47 -2.13
CA GLU A 188 1.32 -12.33 -1.79
C GLU A 188 0.95 -13.40 -0.75
N ASP A 189 1.68 -14.52 -0.79
CA ASP A 189 1.54 -15.54 0.25
C ASP A 189 2.12 -15.01 1.58
N PRO A 190 1.32 -14.95 2.65
CA PRO A 190 1.76 -14.46 3.94
C PRO A 190 2.93 -15.26 4.57
N LEU A 191 3.23 -16.45 4.05
CA LEU A 191 4.36 -17.27 4.47
C LEU A 191 5.53 -17.25 3.47
N ALA A 192 5.44 -16.47 2.40
CA ALA A 192 6.57 -16.28 1.50
C ALA A 192 7.74 -15.60 2.26
N PRO A 193 9.01 -15.85 1.85
CA PRO A 193 10.13 -15.14 2.44
C PRO A 193 9.91 -13.62 2.32
N ALA A 194 9.95 -12.94 3.46
CA ALA A 194 9.68 -11.52 3.52
C ALA A 194 10.75 -10.72 2.75
N GLY A 195 10.29 -9.84 1.84
CA GLY A 195 11.00 -8.62 1.52
C GLY A 195 10.76 -7.56 2.60
N ASP A 196 10.96 -6.31 2.28
CA ASP A 196 10.86 -5.23 3.26
C ASP A 196 9.43 -4.95 3.76
N TYR A 197 8.41 -5.34 3.00
CA TYR A 197 7.02 -5.10 3.34
C TYR A 197 6.09 -6.12 2.67
N PHE A 198 5.53 -7.04 3.47
CA PHE A 198 4.55 -8.02 2.98
C PHE A 198 3.26 -7.94 3.79
N THR A 199 2.14 -7.84 3.09
CA THR A 199 0.81 -8.05 3.65
C THR A 199 0.75 -9.45 4.24
N GLY A 200 0.20 -9.56 5.44
CA GLY A 200 0.14 -10.79 6.22
C GLY A 200 1.25 -10.96 7.27
N GLN A 201 2.34 -10.22 7.19
CA GLN A 201 3.43 -10.31 8.15
C GLN A 201 2.99 -9.93 9.57
N ALA A 202 2.22 -8.85 9.71
CA ALA A 202 1.74 -8.40 11.01
C ALA A 202 0.80 -9.43 11.67
N LEU A 203 -0.04 -10.12 10.88
CA LEU A 203 -0.87 -11.21 11.40
C LEU A 203 -0.01 -12.39 11.85
N LEU A 204 1.00 -12.78 11.06
CA LEU A 204 1.88 -13.90 11.40
C LEU A 204 2.66 -13.63 12.69
N GLU A 205 3.20 -12.42 12.85
CA GLU A 205 3.88 -11.99 14.08
C GLU A 205 2.94 -12.00 15.29
N TYR A 206 1.70 -11.51 15.11
CA TYR A 206 0.68 -11.55 16.14
C TYR A 206 0.34 -12.98 16.56
N LEU A 207 0.17 -13.90 15.61
CA LEU A 207 -0.13 -15.31 15.88
C LEU A 207 1.02 -16.00 16.62
N ASP A 208 2.25 -15.74 16.22
CA ASP A 208 3.44 -16.31 16.87
C ASP A 208 3.55 -15.80 18.32
N GLN A 209 3.33 -14.53 18.57
CA GLN A 209 3.26 -13.97 19.92
C GLN A 209 2.15 -14.62 20.75
N ARG A 210 0.92 -14.79 20.19
CA ARG A 210 -0.20 -15.42 20.91
C ARG A 210 0.09 -16.88 21.22
N HIS A 211 0.79 -17.58 20.37
CA HIS A 211 1.26 -18.92 20.66
C HIS A 211 2.25 -18.96 21.83
N GLN A 212 3.30 -18.15 21.76
CA GLN A 212 4.41 -18.16 22.73
C GLN A 212 3.99 -17.66 24.11
N GLU A 213 3.21 -16.57 24.18
CA GLU A 213 2.89 -15.89 25.44
C GLU A 213 1.55 -16.32 26.03
N HIS A 214 0.58 -16.73 25.21
CA HIS A 214 -0.79 -16.95 25.62
C HIS A 214 -1.33 -18.34 25.31
N GLY A 215 -0.51 -19.23 24.73
CA GLY A 215 -0.84 -20.64 24.56
C GLY A 215 -1.86 -20.94 23.45
N LEU A 216 -1.96 -20.06 22.41
CA LEU A 216 -2.71 -20.39 21.21
C LEU A 216 -2.15 -21.70 20.62
N SER A 217 -3.02 -22.70 20.36
CA SER A 217 -2.55 -24.00 19.86
C SER A 217 -2.02 -23.88 18.44
N LEU A 218 -0.93 -24.60 18.13
CA LEU A 218 -0.35 -24.65 16.78
C LEU A 218 -1.37 -25.14 15.74
N GLU A 219 -2.19 -26.13 16.10
CA GLU A 219 -3.22 -26.64 15.20
C GLU A 219 -4.25 -25.58 14.81
N LEU A 220 -4.71 -24.77 15.78
CA LEU A 220 -5.66 -23.69 15.51
C LEU A 220 -4.99 -22.56 14.73
N MET A 221 -3.72 -22.27 15.00
CA MET A 221 -2.92 -21.30 14.24
C MET A 221 -2.75 -21.74 12.78
N ASP A 222 -2.37 -23.01 12.52
CA ASP A 222 -2.23 -23.53 11.16
C ASP A 222 -3.56 -23.46 10.39
N ARG A 223 -4.67 -23.78 11.05
CA ARG A 223 -6.00 -23.65 10.45
C ARG A 223 -6.36 -22.19 10.14
N LEU A 224 -6.02 -21.28 11.04
CA LEU A 224 -6.28 -19.86 10.82
C LEU A 224 -5.44 -19.31 9.65
N ILE A 225 -4.17 -19.70 9.55
CA ILE A 225 -3.31 -19.37 8.42
C ILE A 225 -3.89 -19.93 7.11
N ALA A 226 -4.36 -21.18 7.12
CA ALA A 226 -5.00 -21.76 5.95
C ALA A 226 -6.30 -21.02 5.57
N PHE A 227 -7.07 -20.56 6.54
CA PHE A 227 -8.25 -19.71 6.31
C PHE A 227 -7.87 -18.35 5.74
N TYR A 228 -6.86 -17.70 6.32
CA TYR A 228 -6.35 -16.40 5.87
C TYR A 228 -5.87 -16.45 4.42
N ARG A 229 -5.14 -17.51 4.05
CA ARG A 229 -4.67 -17.77 2.68
C ARG A 229 -5.80 -17.92 1.65
N ARG A 230 -7.05 -18.16 2.05
CA ARG A 230 -8.18 -18.20 1.12
C ARG A 230 -8.48 -16.85 0.46
N ALA A 231 -7.92 -15.76 1.00
CA ALA A 231 -7.97 -14.44 0.39
C ALA A 231 -6.91 -14.22 -0.70
N MET A 232 -6.01 -15.19 -0.91
CA MET A 232 -4.98 -15.09 -1.97
C MET A 232 -5.61 -15.04 -3.35
N VAL A 233 -5.11 -14.11 -4.15
CA VAL A 233 -5.49 -13.95 -5.55
C VAL A 233 -4.83 -15.06 -6.39
N ASP A 234 -5.62 -15.85 -7.06
CA ASP A 234 -5.12 -16.92 -7.94
C ASP A 234 -4.96 -16.44 -9.39
N TRP A 235 -3.83 -15.79 -9.68
CA TRP A 235 -3.45 -15.44 -11.05
C TRP A 235 -2.72 -16.58 -11.77
N ARG A 236 -2.24 -17.60 -11.05
CA ARG A 236 -1.44 -18.70 -11.60
C ARG A 236 -2.26 -19.65 -12.47
N THR A 237 -3.47 -19.96 -12.06
CA THR A 237 -4.40 -20.80 -12.82
C THR A 237 -4.79 -20.17 -14.17
N PRO A 238 -5.25 -18.91 -14.25
CA PRO A 238 -5.49 -18.22 -15.52
C PRO A 238 -4.23 -18.07 -16.39
N LEU A 239 -3.05 -17.84 -15.79
CA LEU A 239 -1.79 -17.80 -16.56
C LEU A 239 -1.50 -19.15 -17.21
N ALA A 240 -1.64 -20.25 -16.46
CA ALA A 240 -1.44 -21.61 -17.01
C ALA A 240 -2.48 -21.96 -18.09
N ALA A 241 -3.69 -21.45 -17.97
CA ALA A 241 -4.76 -21.63 -18.97
C ALA A 241 -4.66 -20.69 -20.17
N GLY A 242 -3.74 -19.71 -20.17
CA GLY A 242 -3.61 -18.72 -21.25
C GLY A 242 -4.75 -17.70 -21.30
N THR A 243 -5.45 -17.46 -20.20
CA THR A 243 -6.60 -16.54 -20.12
C THR A 243 -6.33 -15.29 -19.28
N LEU A 244 -5.16 -15.19 -18.65
CA LEU A 244 -4.84 -14.10 -17.70
C LEU A 244 -4.96 -12.70 -18.34
N ALA A 245 -4.57 -12.53 -19.60
CA ALA A 245 -4.66 -11.25 -20.30
C ALA A 245 -6.12 -10.72 -20.47
N GLN A 246 -7.12 -11.57 -20.24
CA GLN A 246 -8.53 -11.19 -20.32
C GLN A 246 -9.04 -10.56 -19.01
N ASP A 247 -8.26 -10.67 -17.92
CA ASP A 247 -8.53 -10.12 -16.61
C ASP A 247 -7.42 -9.14 -16.22
N ALA A 248 -7.61 -7.88 -16.57
CA ALA A 248 -6.58 -6.85 -16.37
C ALA A 248 -6.20 -6.62 -14.88
N PRO A 249 -7.14 -6.56 -13.92
CA PRO A 249 -6.80 -6.47 -12.51
C PRO A 249 -5.94 -7.64 -12.04
N LEU A 250 -6.32 -8.87 -12.39
CA LEU A 250 -5.59 -10.07 -12.02
C LEU A 250 -4.19 -10.13 -12.66
N ALA A 251 -4.07 -9.70 -13.92
CA ALA A 251 -2.81 -9.59 -14.63
C ALA A 251 -1.84 -8.60 -13.98
N ARG A 252 -2.36 -7.50 -13.45
CA ARG A 252 -1.57 -6.51 -12.68
C ARG A 252 -1.03 -7.08 -11.38
N VAL A 253 -1.83 -7.87 -10.63
CA VAL A 253 -1.33 -8.59 -9.45
C VAL A 253 -0.16 -9.49 -9.81
N ALA A 254 -0.29 -10.29 -10.88
CA ALA A 254 0.79 -11.15 -11.34
C ALA A 254 2.06 -10.36 -11.73
N LEU A 255 1.89 -9.19 -12.35
CA LEU A 255 3.00 -8.33 -12.74
C LEU A 255 3.68 -7.68 -11.53
N ARG A 256 2.90 -7.19 -10.53
CA ARG A 256 3.44 -6.70 -9.26
C ARG A 256 4.23 -7.80 -8.54
N HIS A 257 3.69 -9.02 -8.49
CA HIS A 257 4.40 -10.17 -7.92
C HIS A 257 5.74 -10.44 -8.61
N ALA A 258 5.78 -10.43 -9.95
CA ALA A 258 7.01 -10.62 -10.71
C ALA A 258 8.06 -9.55 -10.41
N ILE A 259 7.64 -8.30 -10.18
CA ILE A 259 8.51 -7.19 -9.79
C ILE A 259 8.98 -7.36 -8.34
N ALA A 260 8.08 -7.60 -7.40
CA ALA A 260 8.42 -7.76 -5.98
C ALA A 260 9.40 -8.92 -5.73
N THR A 261 9.33 -9.97 -6.54
CA THR A 261 10.23 -11.14 -6.45
C THR A 261 11.44 -11.06 -7.38
N ASP A 262 11.61 -9.99 -8.14
CA ASP A 262 12.64 -9.82 -9.19
C ASP A 262 12.68 -11.01 -10.19
N ASP A 263 11.50 -11.56 -10.53
CA ASP A 263 11.35 -12.75 -11.37
C ASP A 263 11.26 -12.41 -12.87
N ALA A 264 12.42 -12.36 -13.53
CA ALA A 264 12.53 -12.11 -14.96
C ALA A 264 11.85 -13.19 -15.82
N GLU A 265 11.82 -14.46 -15.37
CA GLU A 265 11.18 -15.55 -16.10
C GLU A 265 9.66 -15.39 -16.08
N LEU A 266 9.10 -15.01 -14.95
CA LEU A 266 7.67 -14.71 -14.83
C LEU A 266 7.29 -13.51 -15.69
N VAL A 267 8.07 -12.42 -15.71
CA VAL A 267 7.86 -11.28 -16.64
C VAL A 267 7.82 -11.76 -18.09
N ALA A 268 8.78 -12.60 -18.51
CA ALA A 268 8.79 -13.12 -19.88
C ALA A 268 7.56 -14.00 -20.19
N ARG A 269 7.09 -14.79 -19.22
CA ARG A 269 5.88 -15.60 -19.35
C ARG A 269 4.61 -14.74 -19.44
N LEU A 270 4.52 -13.68 -18.65
CA LEU A 270 3.40 -12.73 -18.68
C LEU A 270 3.34 -12.02 -20.05
N ALA A 271 4.49 -11.56 -20.54
CA ALA A 271 4.59 -10.98 -21.90
C ALA A 271 4.20 -11.96 -22.99
N ALA A 272 4.64 -13.22 -22.91
CA ALA A 272 4.27 -14.28 -23.85
C ALA A 272 2.78 -14.65 -23.79
N ALA A 273 2.13 -14.44 -22.64
CA ALA A 273 0.69 -14.60 -22.46
C ALA A 273 -0.12 -13.33 -22.86
N GLU A 274 0.53 -12.38 -23.54
CA GLU A 274 -0.09 -11.12 -24.01
C GLU A 274 -0.64 -10.23 -22.88
N VAL A 275 -0.12 -10.37 -21.67
CA VAL A 275 -0.44 -9.43 -20.57
C VAL A 275 0.05 -8.04 -20.96
N THR A 276 -0.81 -7.05 -20.81
CA THR A 276 -0.47 -5.64 -21.09
C THR A 276 0.59 -5.16 -20.12
N LEU A 277 1.73 -4.67 -20.65
CA LEU A 277 2.83 -4.09 -19.90
C LEU A 277 2.79 -2.55 -19.91
N ASP A 278 1.84 -1.99 -20.65
CA ASP A 278 1.65 -0.55 -20.82
C ASP A 278 0.73 0.02 -19.75
N GLY A 279 0.93 1.30 -19.47
CA GLY A 279 0.09 2.07 -18.53
C GLY A 279 0.52 1.94 -17.07
N PRO A 280 -0.16 2.67 -16.20
CA PRO A 280 0.10 2.65 -14.76
C PRO A 280 -0.14 1.28 -14.16
N LEU A 281 0.78 0.82 -13.32
CA LEU A 281 0.68 -0.45 -12.60
C LEU A 281 0.22 -0.23 -11.15
N LEU A 282 0.71 0.85 -10.52
CA LEU A 282 0.32 1.27 -9.19
C LEU A 282 0.44 2.80 -9.08
N GLY A 283 -0.65 3.48 -8.76
CA GLY A 283 -0.73 4.94 -8.86
C GLY A 283 -0.40 5.38 -10.29
N SER A 284 0.50 6.34 -10.44
CA SER A 284 1.01 6.77 -11.75
C SER A 284 2.23 5.98 -12.23
N ALA A 285 2.82 5.12 -11.38
CA ALA A 285 4.04 4.39 -11.72
C ALA A 285 3.78 3.30 -12.76
N ILE A 286 4.58 3.26 -13.82
CA ILE A 286 4.59 2.16 -14.79
C ILE A 286 5.46 1.00 -14.26
N ALA A 287 5.28 -0.19 -14.86
CA ALA A 287 5.96 -1.41 -14.41
C ALA A 287 7.49 -1.28 -14.35
N THR A 288 8.11 -0.58 -15.30
CA THR A 288 9.56 -0.39 -15.35
C THR A 288 10.05 0.51 -14.20
N ASP A 289 9.35 1.60 -13.91
CA ASP A 289 9.72 2.52 -12.82
C ASP A 289 9.56 1.85 -11.46
N LEU A 290 8.46 1.11 -11.28
CA LEU A 290 8.23 0.33 -10.07
C LEU A 290 9.34 -0.72 -9.85
N ALA A 291 9.77 -1.42 -10.91
CA ALA A 291 10.84 -2.39 -10.81
C ALA A 291 12.19 -1.74 -10.46
N LEU A 292 12.48 -0.55 -11.00
CA LEU A 292 13.71 0.19 -10.69
C LEU A 292 13.73 0.71 -9.25
N SER A 293 12.63 1.28 -8.77
CA SER A 293 12.51 1.80 -7.40
C SER A 293 12.57 0.69 -6.34
N HIS A 294 12.14 -0.53 -6.69
CA HIS A 294 12.26 -1.70 -5.82
C HIS A 294 13.59 -2.44 -5.95
N GLY A 295 14.53 -1.96 -6.80
CA GLY A 295 15.78 -2.66 -7.07
C GLY A 295 15.63 -4.00 -7.78
N ALA A 296 14.46 -4.25 -8.39
CA ALA A 296 14.12 -5.47 -9.13
C ALA A 296 14.72 -5.43 -10.55
N HIS A 297 16.03 -5.51 -10.63
CA HIS A 297 16.77 -5.23 -11.87
C HIS A 297 16.62 -6.30 -12.95
N GLN A 298 16.41 -7.57 -12.57
CA GLN A 298 16.19 -8.66 -13.52
C GLN A 298 14.79 -8.53 -14.13
N ALA A 299 13.78 -8.22 -13.31
CA ALA A 299 12.43 -7.93 -13.77
C ALA A 299 12.40 -6.67 -14.65
N ALA A 300 13.07 -5.56 -14.24
CA ALA A 300 13.20 -4.35 -15.04
C ALA A 300 13.82 -4.63 -16.42
N GLN A 301 14.90 -5.41 -16.46
CA GLN A 301 15.53 -5.80 -17.73
C GLN A 301 14.60 -6.63 -18.61
N ALA A 302 13.88 -7.58 -18.04
CA ALA A 302 12.93 -8.41 -18.76
C ALA A 302 11.74 -7.58 -19.31
N LEU A 303 11.22 -6.64 -18.50
CA LEU A 303 10.18 -5.69 -18.92
C LEU A 303 10.61 -4.86 -20.13
N VAL A 304 11.80 -4.24 -20.07
CA VAL A 304 12.33 -3.43 -21.18
C VAL A 304 12.55 -4.29 -22.43
N GLN A 305 13.05 -5.52 -22.28
CA GLN A 305 13.24 -6.46 -23.40
C GLN A 305 11.91 -6.91 -24.00
N ALA A 306 10.89 -7.11 -23.17
CA ALA A 306 9.52 -7.46 -23.62
C ALA A 306 8.78 -6.29 -24.28
N GLY A 307 9.34 -5.07 -24.23
CA GLY A 307 8.74 -3.91 -24.89
C GLY A 307 7.94 -3.00 -23.99
N ALA A 308 7.99 -3.21 -22.67
CA ALA A 308 7.37 -2.29 -21.71
C ALA A 308 7.87 -0.85 -21.94
N PRO A 309 7.01 0.17 -21.69
CA PRO A 309 7.41 1.56 -21.79
C PRO A 309 8.51 1.89 -20.76
N VAL A 310 9.38 2.82 -21.12
CA VAL A 310 10.41 3.37 -20.26
C VAL A 310 10.13 4.86 -20.11
N ALA A 311 9.97 5.32 -18.87
CA ALA A 311 9.79 6.73 -18.61
C ALA A 311 11.04 7.54 -18.97
N HIS A 312 10.84 8.80 -19.30
CA HIS A 312 11.90 9.71 -19.65
C HIS A 312 12.91 9.90 -18.50
N ASP A 313 12.40 9.92 -17.27
CA ASP A 313 13.12 10.03 -16.01
C ASP A 313 13.41 8.70 -15.32
N ALA A 314 13.28 7.57 -16.03
CA ALA A 314 13.46 6.23 -15.47
C ALA A 314 14.80 6.01 -14.73
N LEU A 315 15.86 6.73 -15.12
CA LEU A 315 17.15 6.64 -14.47
C LEU A 315 17.19 7.31 -13.07
N ASP A 316 16.24 8.16 -12.74
CA ASP A 316 16.12 8.83 -11.45
C ASP A 316 15.45 7.93 -10.38
N TYR A 317 14.84 6.78 -10.79
CA TYR A 317 14.26 5.80 -9.87
C TYR A 317 15.23 4.70 -9.40
N ILE A 318 16.50 4.76 -9.80
CA ILE A 318 17.52 3.78 -9.40
C ILE A 318 17.92 4.04 -7.95
N ASP A 319 17.62 3.11 -7.05
CA ASP A 319 17.97 3.20 -5.62
C ASP A 319 18.95 2.15 -5.13
N SER A 320 19.37 1.22 -6.00
CA SER A 320 20.30 0.14 -5.72
C SER A 320 21.31 -0.08 -6.85
N ALA A 321 22.29 -0.94 -6.64
CA ALA A 321 23.37 -1.16 -7.59
C ALA A 321 22.86 -1.79 -8.90
N VAL A 322 22.79 -0.99 -9.94
CA VAL A 322 22.30 -1.38 -11.27
C VAL A 322 23.43 -1.82 -12.19
N SER A 323 23.14 -2.76 -13.09
CA SER A 323 24.10 -3.20 -14.10
C SER A 323 24.25 -2.19 -15.26
N PRO A 324 25.46 -2.07 -15.86
CA PRO A 324 25.64 -1.25 -17.06
C PRO A 324 24.77 -1.68 -18.23
N GLU A 325 24.47 -2.98 -18.32
CA GLU A 325 23.61 -3.57 -19.35
C GLU A 325 22.20 -3.03 -19.27
N LEU A 326 21.61 -3.00 -18.07
CA LEU A 326 20.26 -2.44 -17.86
C LEU A 326 20.25 -0.94 -18.17
N VAL A 327 21.21 -0.18 -17.67
CA VAL A 327 21.35 1.25 -18.00
C VAL A 327 21.46 1.47 -19.50
N GLY A 328 22.24 0.66 -20.21
CA GLY A 328 22.34 0.72 -21.67
C GLY A 328 20.99 0.48 -22.37
N LEU A 329 20.20 -0.46 -21.88
CA LEU A 329 18.85 -0.71 -22.39
C LEU A 329 17.89 0.46 -22.14
N LEU A 330 17.89 1.03 -20.92
CA LEU A 330 17.06 2.18 -20.58
C LEU A 330 17.36 3.40 -21.46
N LEU A 331 18.67 3.72 -21.62
CA LEU A 331 19.11 4.79 -22.53
C LEU A 331 18.72 4.52 -23.99
N ALA A 332 18.83 3.28 -24.46
CA ALA A 332 18.42 2.92 -25.82
C ALA A 332 16.90 3.00 -26.04
N ARG A 333 16.11 2.95 -24.97
CA ARG A 333 14.64 3.08 -24.99
C ARG A 333 14.16 4.49 -24.69
N GLY A 334 15.05 5.47 -24.52
CA GLY A 334 14.73 6.87 -24.42
C GLY A 334 14.76 7.48 -23.02
N ALA A 335 15.25 6.74 -22.00
CA ALA A 335 15.52 7.34 -20.70
C ALA A 335 16.57 8.46 -20.86
N GLU A 336 16.31 9.62 -20.28
CA GLU A 336 17.26 10.73 -20.31
C GLU A 336 18.33 10.59 -19.24
N PRO A 337 19.60 10.78 -19.62
CA PRO A 337 20.69 10.83 -18.65
C PRO A 337 20.59 12.14 -17.86
N SER A 338 20.70 12.06 -16.53
CA SER A 338 20.74 13.22 -15.63
C SER A 338 21.99 13.22 -14.75
N ALA A 339 22.39 14.38 -14.24
CA ALA A 339 23.48 14.49 -13.29
C ALA A 339 23.12 13.84 -11.95
N THR A 340 21.85 13.85 -11.57
CA THR A 340 21.31 13.16 -10.39
C THR A 340 21.43 11.66 -10.54
N ALA A 341 21.00 11.08 -11.68
CA ALA A 341 21.12 9.66 -11.95
C ALA A 341 22.58 9.16 -11.91
N ILE A 342 23.54 10.00 -12.36
CA ILE A 342 24.98 9.67 -12.22
C ILE A 342 25.36 9.58 -10.74
N ALA A 343 24.93 10.55 -9.91
CA ALA A 343 25.24 10.59 -8.50
C ALA A 343 24.58 9.42 -7.74
N GLU A 344 23.30 9.09 -8.06
CA GLU A 344 22.59 7.94 -7.50
C GLU A 344 23.28 6.61 -7.81
N CYS A 345 23.64 6.38 -9.07
CA CYS A 345 24.39 5.17 -9.44
C CYS A 345 25.73 5.06 -8.69
N VAL A 346 26.43 6.19 -8.46
CA VAL A 346 27.64 6.21 -7.66
C VAL A 346 27.35 5.88 -6.20
N ALA A 347 26.37 6.54 -5.60
CA ALA A 347 25.96 6.31 -4.22
C ALA A 347 25.58 4.84 -3.99
N CYS A 348 24.86 4.26 -4.91
CA CYS A 348 24.45 2.84 -4.88
C CYS A 348 25.59 1.84 -5.13
N GLY A 349 26.80 2.31 -5.48
CA GLY A 349 27.95 1.45 -5.72
C GLY A 349 27.99 0.84 -7.13
N ALA A 350 27.42 1.53 -8.12
CA ALA A 350 27.41 1.15 -9.53
C ALA A 350 28.26 2.10 -10.41
N PRO A 351 29.58 2.24 -10.19
CA PRO A 351 30.40 3.23 -10.89
C PRO A 351 30.51 3.00 -12.40
N ALA A 352 30.35 1.77 -12.87
CA ALA A 352 30.37 1.46 -14.30
C ALA A 352 29.08 1.97 -14.98
N ALA A 353 27.92 1.80 -14.34
CA ALA A 353 26.65 2.36 -14.78
C ALA A 353 26.69 3.90 -14.79
N ALA A 354 27.23 4.51 -13.71
CA ALA A 354 27.41 5.95 -13.60
C ALA A 354 28.24 6.53 -14.76
N ARG A 355 29.34 5.86 -15.15
CA ARG A 355 30.16 6.29 -16.29
C ARG A 355 29.39 6.21 -17.62
N LEU A 356 28.58 5.19 -17.80
CA LEU A 356 27.76 5.03 -19.00
C LEU A 356 26.71 6.17 -19.12
N ILE A 357 26.05 6.51 -18.01
CA ILE A 357 25.12 7.66 -17.96
C ILE A 357 25.89 8.98 -18.20
N ALA A 358 27.05 9.15 -17.58
CA ALA A 358 27.88 10.35 -17.77
C ALA A 358 28.34 10.52 -19.23
N GLU A 359 28.71 9.43 -19.91
CA GLU A 359 29.05 9.46 -21.33
C GLU A 359 27.85 9.84 -22.20
N ALA A 360 26.66 9.32 -21.89
CA ALA A 360 25.43 9.69 -22.58
C ALA A 360 25.07 11.15 -22.34
N TYR A 361 25.14 11.62 -21.10
CA TYR A 361 24.88 13.00 -20.70
C TYR A 361 25.83 13.98 -21.38
N GLY A 362 27.14 13.70 -21.40
CA GLY A 362 28.15 14.54 -22.02
C GLY A 362 28.06 14.69 -23.55
N ARG A 363 27.27 13.82 -24.21
CA ARG A 363 26.97 13.97 -25.65
C ARG A 363 25.94 15.04 -25.97
N SER A 364 25.09 15.35 -25.01
CA SER A 364 23.96 16.27 -25.17
C SER A 364 24.06 17.53 -24.34
N HIS A 365 24.95 17.58 -23.37
CA HIS A 365 25.09 18.69 -22.44
C HIS A 365 26.53 19.13 -22.27
N ASP A 366 26.75 20.46 -22.31
CA ASP A 366 28.01 21.06 -21.87
C ASP A 366 28.06 21.11 -20.33
N ASP A 367 29.24 21.17 -19.74
CA ASP A 367 29.44 21.29 -18.29
C ASP A 367 28.98 20.06 -17.44
N LEU A 368 29.26 18.86 -17.93
CA LEU A 368 29.03 17.62 -17.17
C LEU A 368 29.67 17.67 -15.76
N ALA A 369 30.91 18.13 -15.68
CA ALA A 369 31.68 18.12 -14.43
C ALA A 369 31.05 19.02 -13.35
N GLY A 370 30.65 20.25 -13.73
CA GLY A 370 30.01 21.19 -12.81
C GLY A 370 28.64 20.69 -12.34
N ARG A 371 27.82 20.16 -13.24
CA ARG A 371 26.49 19.64 -12.90
C ARG A 371 26.56 18.38 -12.04
N TYR A 372 27.47 17.46 -12.36
CA TYR A 372 27.70 16.28 -11.50
C TYR A 372 28.21 16.70 -10.11
N ALA A 373 29.16 17.64 -10.02
CA ALA A 373 29.63 18.11 -8.72
C ALA A 373 28.48 18.68 -7.87
N ALA A 374 27.59 19.49 -8.47
CA ALA A 374 26.45 20.03 -7.76
C ALA A 374 25.45 18.94 -7.28
N ALA A 375 25.13 17.96 -8.12
CA ALA A 375 24.27 16.84 -7.75
C ALA A 375 24.88 15.97 -6.64
N ARG A 376 26.19 15.64 -6.77
CA ARG A 376 26.95 14.89 -5.75
C ARG A 376 26.97 15.62 -4.40
N ASP A 377 27.29 16.93 -4.42
CA ASP A 377 27.41 17.71 -3.18
C ASP A 377 26.06 17.89 -2.48
N GLY A 378 24.96 18.02 -3.24
CA GLY A 378 23.60 18.01 -2.71
C GLY A 378 23.26 16.69 -2.02
N MET A 379 23.50 15.58 -2.70
CA MET A 379 23.23 14.24 -2.18
C MET A 379 24.13 13.91 -0.96
N LEU A 380 25.40 14.31 -0.96
CA LEU A 380 26.28 14.16 0.19
C LEU A 380 25.71 14.88 1.42
N ALA A 381 25.25 16.13 1.25
CA ALA A 381 24.66 16.90 2.35
C ALA A 381 23.42 16.22 2.94
N GLU A 382 22.56 15.65 2.11
CA GLU A 382 21.36 14.91 2.54
C GLU A 382 21.73 13.62 3.29
N LEU A 383 22.62 12.81 2.73
CA LEU A 383 23.06 11.55 3.35
C LEU A 383 23.80 11.78 4.67
N GLU A 384 24.68 12.78 4.74
CA GLU A 384 25.39 13.14 5.96
C GLU A 384 24.43 13.67 7.04
N SER A 385 23.43 14.48 6.65
CA SER A 385 22.37 14.92 7.57
C SER A 385 21.55 13.74 8.10
N ALA A 386 21.11 12.83 7.21
CA ALA A 386 20.36 11.63 7.61
C ALA A 386 21.21 10.76 8.56
N LEU A 387 22.50 10.58 8.29
CA LEU A 387 23.40 9.81 9.13
C LEU A 387 23.53 10.40 10.55
N VAL A 388 23.59 11.72 10.69
CA VAL A 388 23.58 12.42 11.99
C VAL A 388 22.28 12.15 12.75
N GLU A 389 21.12 12.25 12.09
CA GLU A 389 19.82 12.03 12.69
C GLU A 389 19.61 10.57 13.13
N VAL A 390 20.08 9.60 12.32
CA VAL A 390 20.02 8.16 12.64
C VAL A 390 20.93 7.85 13.83
N HIS A 391 22.15 8.37 13.88
CA HIS A 391 23.05 8.18 15.03
C HIS A 391 22.51 8.84 16.31
N ALA A 392 21.77 9.90 16.20
CA ALA A 392 21.11 10.55 17.34
C ALA A 392 19.81 9.86 17.79
N GLY A 393 19.39 8.81 17.09
CA GLY A 393 18.15 8.08 17.36
C GLY A 393 16.86 8.89 17.05
N ARG A 394 16.95 9.96 16.26
CA ARG A 394 15.83 10.81 15.86
C ARG A 394 15.19 10.40 14.53
N LEU A 395 15.90 9.58 13.75
CA LEU A 395 15.42 9.07 12.46
C LEU A 395 15.71 7.58 12.38
N THR A 396 14.74 6.80 11.89
CA THR A 396 14.97 5.44 11.40
C THR A 396 15.07 5.49 9.88
N HIS A 397 16.15 4.99 9.31
CA HIS A 397 16.37 4.97 7.87
C HIS A 397 16.55 3.53 7.39
N TYR A 398 15.91 3.17 6.26
CA TYR A 398 15.90 1.79 5.74
C TYR A 398 17.31 1.22 5.47
N LEU A 399 18.27 2.06 5.05
CA LEU A 399 19.66 1.68 4.86
C LEU A 399 20.42 1.46 6.18
N GLY A 400 19.91 1.98 7.29
CA GLY A 400 20.65 2.06 8.55
C GLY A 400 21.93 2.90 8.47
N PRO A 401 22.65 3.09 9.60
CA PRO A 401 23.83 3.95 9.64
C PRO A 401 24.99 3.42 8.76
N ALA A 402 25.16 2.11 8.66
CA ALA A 402 26.23 1.51 7.86
C ALA A 402 25.99 1.67 6.35
N GLY A 403 24.73 1.53 5.90
CA GLY A 403 24.34 1.74 4.50
C GLY A 403 24.51 3.20 4.07
N LEU A 404 24.06 4.15 4.92
CA LEU A 404 24.24 5.58 4.68
C LEU A 404 25.75 5.95 4.58
N ALA A 405 26.57 5.50 5.53
CA ALA A 405 28.00 5.74 5.50
C ALA A 405 28.67 5.18 4.22
N LYS A 406 28.24 3.99 3.77
CA LYS A 406 28.74 3.39 2.53
C LYS A 406 28.38 4.22 1.30
N ARG A 407 27.16 4.77 1.20
CA ARG A 407 26.78 5.67 0.10
C ARG A 407 27.61 6.95 0.10
N VAL A 408 27.87 7.53 1.26
CA VAL A 408 28.77 8.70 1.41
C VAL A 408 30.19 8.38 0.90
N ASP A 409 30.75 7.25 1.33
CA ASP A 409 32.08 6.81 0.90
C ASP A 409 32.16 6.62 -0.62
N HIS A 410 31.16 6.06 -1.24
CA HIS A 410 31.10 5.87 -2.69
C HIS A 410 31.12 7.21 -3.42
N LEU A 411 30.31 8.18 -2.98
CA LEU A 411 30.25 9.53 -3.60
C LEU A 411 31.56 10.30 -3.43
N GLN A 412 32.21 10.19 -2.26
CA GLN A 412 33.49 10.87 -1.98
C GLN A 412 34.68 10.27 -2.74
N SER A 413 34.63 8.96 -3.00
CA SER A 413 35.73 8.23 -3.65
C SER A 413 35.66 8.23 -5.18
N PHE A 414 34.46 8.53 -5.76
CA PHE A 414 34.27 8.47 -7.21
C PHE A 414 34.74 9.75 -7.91
N SER A 415 35.40 9.58 -9.05
CA SER A 415 35.72 10.66 -10.01
C SER A 415 35.21 10.27 -11.40
N LEU A 416 34.62 11.23 -12.10
CA LEU A 416 34.20 11.14 -13.50
C LEU A 416 35.40 10.90 -14.43
#